data_ffb4420dfa469e298a13171c29b0f00c
#
_entry.id   ffb4420dfa469e298a13171c29b0f00c
#
_cell.length_a   1.000
_cell.length_b   1.000
_cell.length_c   1.000
_cell.angle_alpha   90.00
_cell.angle_beta   90.00
_cell.angle_gamma   90.00
#
_symmetry.space_group_name_H-M   'P 1'
#
loop_
_entity.id
_entity.type
_entity.pdbx_description
1 polymer ?
#
loop_
_entity_poly.entity_id
_entity_poly.type
_entity_poly.pdbx_seq_one_letter_code
_entity_poly.pdbx_strand_id
1 'polypeptide(L)'
;MARTTDNEHSGHRERMRKKFIENGFDVFETHEALEMFLYYAIPRKDTNPLAHRLLDRYITVGGVCDAPIDELMKEFGLSENAAALLKMLPEMARLYTESKMSHDNIIDYENLGKIFKAKFIGRTNECVALMLGDAKGKMIYFDIISKGSLNSSDMPVRKIVDLSLRHNAKTAFIAHNHPSGTALLREATLTQQ
;
A
#
# COMPACT_ATOMS: atom_id res chain seq x y z
N MET A 1 -1.54 44.51 -10.80
CA MET A 1 -0.82 43.54 -11.67
C MET A 1 -0.76 42.17 -11.01
N ALA A 2 -1.86 41.37 -11.04
CA ALA A 2 -1.90 40.05 -10.41
C ALA A 2 -2.83 39.07 -11.19
N ARG A 3 -2.70 39.02 -12.52
CA ARG A 3 -3.54 38.17 -13.38
C ARG A 3 -2.77 37.22 -14.29
N THR A 4 -1.45 37.19 -14.26
CA THR A 4 -0.62 36.39 -15.16
C THR A 4 -0.27 34.98 -14.66
N THR A 5 -0.20 34.78 -13.34
CA THR A 5 0.21 33.48 -12.76
C THR A 5 -0.88 32.40 -12.81
N ASP A 6 -2.16 32.77 -12.72
CA ASP A 6 -3.28 31.80 -12.76
C ASP A 6 -3.45 31.14 -14.15
N ASN A 7 -3.02 31.82 -15.22
CA ASN A 7 -3.22 31.31 -16.59
C ASN A 7 -2.10 30.34 -17.01
N GLU A 8 -0.88 30.53 -16.54
CA GLU A 8 0.26 29.63 -16.83
C GLU A 8 0.11 28.29 -16.14
N HIS A 9 -0.32 28.27 -14.89
CA HIS A 9 -0.56 27.03 -14.14
C HIS A 9 -1.76 26.24 -14.66
N SER A 10 -2.81 26.92 -15.16
CA SER A 10 -3.97 26.28 -15.79
C SER A 10 -3.57 25.51 -17.05
N GLY A 11 -2.77 26.13 -17.93
CA GLY A 11 -2.28 25.49 -19.15
C GLY A 11 -1.31 24.32 -18.88
N HIS A 12 -0.48 24.44 -17.82
CA HIS A 12 0.41 23.36 -17.43
C HIS A 12 -0.36 22.12 -16.96
N ARG A 13 -1.33 22.28 -16.07
CA ARG A 13 -2.16 21.17 -15.56
C ARG A 13 -2.98 20.49 -16.67
N GLU A 14 -3.44 21.26 -17.65
CA GLU A 14 -4.15 20.71 -18.80
C GLU A 14 -3.23 19.85 -19.67
N ARG A 15 -2.02 20.33 -19.96
CA ARG A 15 -1.00 19.55 -20.69
C ARG A 15 -0.63 18.26 -19.95
N MET A 16 -0.44 18.33 -18.63
CA MET A 16 -0.14 17.15 -17.82
C MET A 16 -1.26 16.12 -17.85
N ARG A 17 -2.53 16.55 -17.72
CA ARG A 17 -3.68 15.64 -17.85
C ARG A 17 -3.74 15.00 -19.24
N LYS A 18 -3.51 15.77 -20.31
CA LYS A 18 -3.51 15.24 -21.67
C LYS A 18 -2.38 14.21 -21.85
N LYS A 19 -1.16 14.53 -21.41
CA LYS A 19 0.00 13.64 -21.41
C LYS A 19 -0.34 12.31 -20.69
N PHE A 20 -1.00 12.38 -19.52
CA PHE A 20 -1.41 11.20 -18.76
C PHE A 20 -2.50 10.37 -19.48
N ILE A 21 -3.52 11.00 -20.04
CA ILE A 21 -4.60 10.31 -20.75
C ILE A 21 -4.07 9.54 -21.96
N GLU A 22 -3.07 10.12 -22.66
CA GLU A 22 -2.47 9.51 -23.85
C GLU A 22 -1.47 8.41 -23.53
N ASN A 23 -0.71 8.50 -22.43
CA ASN A 23 0.47 7.67 -22.18
C ASN A 23 0.53 7.01 -20.78
N GLY A 24 -0.41 7.30 -19.90
CA GLY A 24 -0.27 6.89 -18.49
C GLY A 24 0.89 7.61 -17.80
N PHE A 25 1.43 7.00 -16.73
CA PHE A 25 2.60 7.54 -16.02
C PHE A 25 3.95 7.07 -16.60
N ASP A 26 3.98 6.23 -17.65
CA ASP A 26 5.22 5.67 -18.20
C ASP A 26 6.19 6.70 -18.75
N VAL A 27 5.67 7.88 -19.13
CA VAL A 27 6.45 9.00 -19.70
C VAL A 27 6.65 10.15 -18.70
N PHE A 28 6.32 9.93 -17.44
CA PHE A 28 6.43 10.93 -16.37
C PHE A 28 7.66 10.64 -15.50
N GLU A 29 8.35 11.71 -15.12
CA GLU A 29 9.26 11.64 -13.99
C GLU A 29 8.44 11.46 -12.68
N THR A 30 9.08 10.86 -11.68
CA THR A 30 8.38 10.56 -10.41
C THR A 30 7.76 11.80 -9.75
N HIS A 31 8.49 12.93 -9.80
CA HIS A 31 7.97 14.19 -9.24
C HIS A 31 6.80 14.75 -10.05
N GLU A 32 6.79 14.60 -11.38
CA GLU A 32 5.69 15.02 -12.24
C GLU A 32 4.40 14.21 -11.92
N ALA A 33 4.55 12.90 -11.72
CA ALA A 33 3.42 12.03 -11.36
C ALA A 33 2.84 12.43 -9.99
N LEU A 34 3.69 12.67 -8.99
CA LEU A 34 3.27 13.12 -7.66
C LEU A 34 2.65 14.53 -7.71
N GLU A 35 3.24 15.46 -8.46
CA GLU A 35 2.72 16.79 -8.72
C GLU A 35 1.29 16.72 -9.26
N MET A 36 1.10 15.92 -10.33
CA MET A 36 -0.20 15.76 -10.97
C MET A 36 -1.22 15.15 -10.00
N PHE A 37 -0.83 14.18 -9.19
CA PHE A 37 -1.70 13.58 -8.19
C PHE A 37 -2.16 14.61 -7.14
N LEU A 38 -1.26 15.50 -6.70
CA LEU A 38 -1.56 16.58 -5.75
C LEU A 38 -2.48 17.67 -6.33
N TYR A 39 -2.60 17.82 -7.66
CA TYR A 39 -3.52 18.79 -8.28
C TYR A 39 -4.96 18.65 -7.78
N TYR A 40 -5.38 17.41 -7.51
CA TYR A 40 -6.76 17.12 -7.14
C TYR A 40 -7.12 17.57 -5.72
N ALA A 41 -6.13 17.67 -4.84
CA ALA A 41 -6.32 18.18 -3.49
C ALA A 41 -5.85 19.63 -3.30
N ILE A 42 -5.01 20.13 -4.22
CA ILE A 42 -4.42 21.49 -4.15
C ILE A 42 -4.71 22.24 -5.46
N PRO A 43 -5.94 22.75 -5.65
CA PRO A 43 -6.40 23.20 -6.98
C PRO A 43 -5.77 24.49 -7.49
N ARG A 44 -5.24 25.36 -6.64
CA ARG A 44 -4.83 26.74 -7.02
C ARG A 44 -3.35 27.05 -6.82
N LYS A 45 -2.56 26.14 -6.32
CA LYS A 45 -1.12 26.36 -6.05
C LYS A 45 -0.29 25.49 -6.98
N ASP A 46 0.90 25.99 -7.33
CA ASP A 46 1.92 25.17 -7.95
C ASP A 46 2.32 24.05 -6.98
N THR A 47 2.18 22.80 -7.41
CA THR A 47 2.49 21.62 -6.61
C THR A 47 3.84 21.00 -6.98
N ASN A 48 4.53 21.51 -8.02
CA ASN A 48 5.83 21.01 -8.42
C ASN A 48 6.89 21.16 -7.31
N PRO A 49 7.09 22.35 -6.69
CA PRO A 49 8.04 22.47 -5.60
C PRO A 49 7.70 21.61 -4.38
N LEU A 50 6.42 21.36 -4.14
CA LEU A 50 5.97 20.49 -3.05
C LEU A 50 6.29 19.02 -3.35
N ALA A 51 6.06 18.56 -4.59
CA ALA A 51 6.39 17.20 -5.01
C ALA A 51 7.90 16.92 -4.86
N HIS A 52 8.75 17.85 -5.27
CA HIS A 52 10.19 17.75 -5.06
C HIS A 52 10.57 17.63 -3.58
N ARG A 53 10.11 18.54 -2.72
CA ARG A 53 10.40 18.48 -1.28
C ARG A 53 9.95 17.18 -0.62
N LEU A 54 8.80 16.66 -1.00
CA LEU A 54 8.30 15.39 -0.48
C LEU A 54 9.20 14.23 -0.91
N LEU A 55 9.62 14.19 -2.17
CA LEU A 55 10.53 13.15 -2.67
C LEU A 55 11.94 13.29 -2.12
N ASP A 56 12.44 14.50 -1.92
CA ASP A 56 13.75 14.74 -1.26
C ASP A 56 13.75 14.17 0.17
N ARG A 57 12.64 14.26 0.88
CA ARG A 57 12.50 13.75 2.26
C ARG A 57 12.25 12.25 2.34
N TYR A 58 11.35 11.73 1.50
CA TYR A 58 10.84 10.36 1.60
C TYR A 58 11.32 9.43 0.48
N ILE A 59 12.10 9.95 -0.45
CA ILE A 59 12.81 9.24 -1.54
C ILE A 59 11.88 8.63 -2.60
N THR A 60 10.74 8.08 -2.22
CA THR A 60 9.80 7.40 -3.13
C THR A 60 8.36 7.85 -2.90
N VAL A 61 7.50 7.66 -3.89
CA VAL A 61 6.04 7.88 -3.75
C VAL A 61 5.47 7.01 -2.62
N GLY A 62 5.94 5.77 -2.49
CA GLY A 62 5.56 4.90 -1.38
C GLY A 62 5.93 5.52 -0.03
N GLY A 63 7.17 6.00 0.13
CA GLY A 63 7.61 6.68 1.34
C GLY A 63 6.78 7.93 1.67
N VAL A 64 6.41 8.73 0.65
CA VAL A 64 5.48 9.87 0.84
C VAL A 64 4.12 9.41 1.33
N CYS A 65 3.57 8.35 0.73
CA CYS A 65 2.27 7.81 1.13
C CYS A 65 2.30 7.15 2.52
N ASP A 66 3.43 6.59 2.93
CA ASP A 66 3.59 5.95 4.24
C ASP A 66 3.88 6.95 5.37
N ALA A 67 4.31 8.17 5.04
CA ALA A 67 4.62 9.22 6.02
C ALA A 67 3.45 9.52 6.97
N PRO A 68 3.70 9.85 8.26
CA PRO A 68 2.66 10.23 9.20
C PRO A 68 1.87 11.46 8.73
N ILE A 69 0.54 11.44 8.90
CA ILE A 69 -0.36 12.52 8.45
C ILE A 69 0.02 13.86 9.11
N ASP A 70 0.33 13.82 10.40
CA ASP A 70 0.71 15.00 11.16
C ASP A 70 2.05 15.61 10.69
N GLU A 71 3.01 14.79 10.27
CA GLU A 71 4.26 15.25 9.66
C GLU A 71 3.99 15.91 8.30
N LEU A 72 3.19 15.28 7.44
CA LEU A 72 2.79 15.84 6.14
C LEU A 72 2.09 17.21 6.31
N MET A 73 1.22 17.35 7.29
CA MET A 73 0.51 18.60 7.55
C MET A 73 1.41 19.68 8.17
N LYS A 74 2.23 19.34 9.17
CA LYS A 74 3.03 20.30 9.92
C LYS A 74 4.28 20.77 9.16
N GLU A 75 5.03 19.83 8.56
CA GLU A 75 6.31 20.13 7.91
C GLU A 75 6.14 20.59 6.46
N PHE A 76 5.17 20.04 5.74
CA PHE A 76 4.95 20.35 4.33
C PHE A 76 3.78 21.30 4.08
N GLY A 77 3.01 21.61 5.11
CA GLY A 77 1.86 22.51 5.02
C GLY A 77 0.72 21.95 4.17
N LEU A 78 0.57 20.62 4.12
CA LEU A 78 -0.55 20.00 3.43
C LEU A 78 -1.84 20.23 4.23
N SER A 79 -2.94 20.44 3.49
CA SER A 79 -4.27 20.37 4.11
C SER A 79 -4.61 18.91 4.45
N GLU A 80 -5.56 18.72 5.36
CA GLU A 80 -6.08 17.40 5.70
C GLU A 80 -6.53 16.63 4.44
N ASN A 81 -7.21 17.30 3.50
CA ASN A 81 -7.62 16.69 2.23
C ASN A 81 -6.43 16.22 1.38
N ALA A 82 -5.35 16.99 1.33
CA ALA A 82 -4.17 16.60 0.57
C ALA A 82 -3.42 15.44 1.24
N ALA A 83 -3.32 15.44 2.55
CA ALA A 83 -2.74 14.34 3.32
C ALA A 83 -3.58 13.07 3.19
N ALA A 84 -4.92 13.18 3.29
CA ALA A 84 -5.85 12.07 3.10
C ALA A 84 -5.73 11.48 1.69
N LEU A 85 -5.64 12.32 0.64
CA LEU A 85 -5.45 11.85 -0.74
C LEU A 85 -4.20 10.98 -0.88
N LEU A 86 -3.07 11.40 -0.30
CA LEU A 86 -1.83 10.60 -0.32
C LEU A 86 -2.01 9.26 0.39
N LYS A 87 -2.70 9.24 1.54
CA LYS A 87 -2.99 8.01 2.29
C LYS A 87 -3.95 7.07 1.57
N MET A 88 -4.86 7.60 0.76
CA MET A 88 -5.81 6.81 -0.01
C MET A 88 -5.15 6.03 -1.16
N LEU A 89 -4.02 6.51 -1.69
CA LEU A 89 -3.37 5.88 -2.85
C LEU A 89 -3.01 4.42 -2.60
N PRO A 90 -2.23 4.04 -1.56
CA PRO A 90 -1.91 2.64 -1.31
C PRO A 90 -3.15 1.80 -0.95
N GLU A 91 -4.14 2.36 -0.25
CA GLU A 91 -5.37 1.66 0.08
C GLU A 91 -6.19 1.34 -1.20
N MET A 92 -6.28 2.29 -2.13
CA MET A 92 -6.95 2.06 -3.42
C MET A 92 -6.18 1.08 -4.31
N ALA A 93 -4.83 1.15 -4.30
CA ALA A 93 -3.99 0.18 -5.01
C ALA A 93 -4.21 -1.24 -4.47
N ARG A 94 -4.32 -1.40 -3.15
CA ARG A 94 -4.65 -2.67 -2.51
C ARG A 94 -6.03 -3.19 -2.94
N LEU A 95 -7.07 -2.37 -2.81
CA LEU A 95 -8.44 -2.73 -3.21
C LEU A 95 -8.51 -3.11 -4.69
N TYR A 96 -7.84 -2.34 -5.56
CA TYR A 96 -7.77 -2.65 -6.99
C TYR A 96 -7.09 -4.01 -7.23
N THR A 97 -5.95 -4.25 -6.59
CA THR A 97 -5.20 -5.50 -6.73
C THR A 97 -6.01 -6.69 -6.21
N GLU A 98 -6.64 -6.57 -5.03
CA GLU A 98 -7.51 -7.59 -4.48
C GLU A 98 -8.71 -7.88 -5.41
N SER A 99 -9.29 -6.87 -6.05
CA SER A 99 -10.41 -7.04 -6.99
C SER A 99 -10.03 -7.79 -8.28
N LYS A 100 -8.75 -7.80 -8.64
CA LYS A 100 -8.23 -8.53 -9.80
C LYS A 100 -7.84 -9.98 -9.49
N MET A 101 -7.81 -10.35 -8.21
CA MET A 101 -7.54 -11.73 -7.82
C MET A 101 -8.73 -12.61 -8.23
N SER A 102 -8.41 -13.79 -8.75
CA SER A 102 -9.36 -14.69 -9.43
C SER A 102 -10.69 -14.88 -8.68
N HIS A 103 -11.80 -14.76 -9.39
CA HIS A 103 -13.14 -15.05 -8.88
C HIS A 103 -13.36 -16.54 -8.57
N ASP A 104 -12.52 -17.44 -9.11
CA ASP A 104 -12.69 -18.88 -8.93
C ASP A 104 -12.26 -19.39 -7.56
N ASN A 105 -11.69 -18.50 -6.72
CA ASN A 105 -11.24 -18.79 -5.34
C ASN A 105 -10.31 -20.02 -5.22
N ILE A 106 -9.78 -20.56 -6.32
CA ILE A 106 -8.79 -21.63 -6.26
C ILE A 106 -7.44 -21.03 -5.87
N ILE A 107 -6.79 -21.66 -4.89
CA ILE A 107 -5.49 -21.19 -4.40
C ILE A 107 -4.45 -21.48 -5.48
N ASP A 108 -3.87 -20.41 -6.01
CA ASP A 108 -2.74 -20.47 -6.92
C ASP A 108 -1.44 -20.58 -6.11
N TYR A 109 -0.96 -21.82 -5.97
CA TYR A 109 0.24 -22.13 -5.19
C TYR A 109 1.51 -21.48 -5.75
N GLU A 110 1.59 -21.29 -7.06
CA GLU A 110 2.76 -20.69 -7.73
C GLU A 110 2.82 -19.16 -7.46
N ASN A 111 1.68 -18.54 -7.30
CA ASN A 111 1.55 -17.10 -7.09
C ASN A 111 1.19 -16.69 -5.65
N LEU A 112 1.22 -17.61 -4.68
CA LEU A 112 0.93 -17.31 -3.27
C LEU A 112 1.67 -16.07 -2.75
N GLY A 113 2.95 -15.94 -3.07
CA GLY A 113 3.75 -14.78 -2.66
C GLY A 113 3.21 -13.46 -3.18
N LYS A 114 2.71 -13.41 -4.43
CA LYS A 114 2.08 -12.21 -5.02
C LYS A 114 0.75 -11.91 -4.35
N ILE A 115 -0.04 -12.95 -4.05
CA ILE A 115 -1.33 -12.84 -3.38
C ILE A 115 -1.15 -12.25 -1.98
N PHE A 116 -0.21 -12.76 -1.19
CA PHE A 116 0.09 -12.21 0.13
C PHE A 116 0.68 -10.81 0.06
N LYS A 117 1.59 -10.52 -0.89
CA LYS A 117 2.12 -9.16 -1.10
C LYS A 117 1.02 -8.14 -1.36
N ALA A 118 0.02 -8.50 -2.18
CA ALA A 118 -1.13 -7.63 -2.45
C ALA A 118 -1.90 -7.30 -1.17
N LYS A 119 -2.08 -8.27 -0.25
CA LYS A 119 -2.75 -8.07 1.04
C LYS A 119 -2.01 -7.11 1.97
N PHE A 120 -0.70 -6.95 1.79
CA PHE A 120 0.15 -6.08 2.61
C PHE A 120 0.38 -4.67 2.03
N ILE A 121 -0.10 -4.37 0.83
CA ILE A 121 0.01 -3.01 0.25
C ILE A 121 -0.59 -1.99 1.21
N GLY A 122 0.15 -0.90 1.50
CA GLY A 122 -0.28 0.17 2.42
C GLY A 122 -0.27 -0.18 3.90
N ARG A 123 0.29 -1.35 4.30
CA ARG A 123 0.43 -1.74 5.69
C ARG A 123 1.76 -1.26 6.24
N THR A 124 1.74 -0.18 6.99
CA THR A 124 2.93 0.44 7.62
C THR A 124 3.32 -0.21 8.94
N ASN A 125 2.46 -1.06 9.51
CA ASN A 125 2.74 -1.87 10.69
C ASN A 125 2.92 -3.34 10.32
N GLU A 126 3.65 -4.09 11.14
CA GLU A 126 3.73 -5.53 11.01
C GLU A 126 2.34 -6.16 11.12
N CYS A 127 2.03 -7.06 10.20
CA CYS A 127 0.75 -7.76 10.15
C CYS A 127 0.98 -9.24 9.82
N VAL A 128 0.15 -10.11 10.37
CA VAL A 128 0.06 -11.52 9.96
C VAL A 128 -1.20 -11.72 9.15
N ALA A 129 -1.06 -12.30 7.96
CA ALA A 129 -2.16 -12.74 7.11
C ALA A 129 -2.29 -14.26 7.17
N LEU A 130 -3.52 -14.75 7.17
CA LEU A 130 -3.88 -16.16 7.12
C LEU A 130 -4.78 -16.41 5.92
N MET A 131 -4.39 -17.37 5.08
CA MET A 131 -5.23 -17.93 4.02
C MET A 131 -5.55 -19.38 4.34
N LEU A 132 -6.82 -19.76 4.23
CA LEU A 132 -7.29 -21.12 4.44
C LEU A 132 -7.88 -21.70 3.16
N GLY A 133 -7.59 -22.98 2.91
CA GLY A 133 -8.12 -23.73 1.77
C GLY A 133 -8.88 -24.97 2.19
N ASP A 134 -9.88 -25.34 1.40
CA ASP A 134 -10.61 -26.59 1.53
C ASP A 134 -9.87 -27.78 0.89
N ALA A 135 -10.48 -28.97 0.91
CA ALA A 135 -9.91 -30.18 0.32
C ALA A 135 -9.81 -30.14 -1.21
N LYS A 136 -10.49 -29.21 -1.87
CA LYS A 136 -10.46 -29.01 -3.32
C LYS A 136 -9.46 -27.91 -3.74
N GLY A 137 -8.70 -27.35 -2.78
CA GLY A 137 -7.80 -26.23 -3.03
C GLY A 137 -8.52 -24.88 -3.20
N LYS A 138 -9.80 -24.78 -2.82
CA LYS A 138 -10.55 -23.53 -2.87
C LYS A 138 -10.22 -22.69 -1.65
N MET A 139 -9.93 -21.41 -1.84
CA MET A 139 -9.77 -20.43 -0.77
C MET A 139 -11.11 -20.19 -0.08
N ILE A 140 -11.17 -20.45 1.22
CA ILE A 140 -12.38 -20.31 2.05
C ILE A 140 -12.26 -19.17 3.08
N TYR A 141 -11.03 -18.68 3.31
CA TYR A 141 -10.75 -17.55 4.18
C TYR A 141 -9.44 -16.89 3.78
N PHE A 142 -9.39 -15.56 3.76
CA PHE A 142 -8.14 -14.82 3.57
C PHE A 142 -8.22 -13.44 4.21
N ASP A 143 -7.56 -13.25 5.35
CA ASP A 143 -7.54 -11.95 6.02
C ASP A 143 -6.31 -11.74 6.93
N ILE A 144 -6.15 -10.48 7.40
CA ILE A 144 -5.18 -10.11 8.43
C ILE A 144 -5.71 -10.57 9.79
N ILE A 145 -4.96 -11.41 10.46
CA ILE A 145 -5.34 -11.98 11.76
C ILE A 145 -4.65 -11.33 12.96
N SER A 146 -3.55 -10.59 12.72
CA SER A 146 -2.82 -9.83 13.75
C SER A 146 -2.23 -8.57 13.18
N LYS A 147 -2.12 -7.51 13.98
CA LYS A 147 -1.49 -6.22 13.66
C LYS A 147 -0.66 -5.75 14.86
N GLY A 148 0.49 -5.14 14.61
CA GLY A 148 1.40 -4.61 15.64
C GLY A 148 2.76 -5.30 15.60
N SER A 149 3.73 -4.83 16.41
CA SER A 149 5.07 -5.42 16.45
C SER A 149 4.98 -6.90 16.86
N LEU A 150 5.51 -7.77 16.00
CA LEU A 150 5.53 -9.20 16.21
C LEU A 150 6.90 -9.60 16.78
N ASN A 151 6.94 -9.85 18.08
CA ASN A 151 8.01 -10.68 18.61
C ASN A 151 7.75 -12.14 18.20
N SER A 152 8.78 -12.94 18.05
CA SER A 152 8.67 -14.37 17.63
C SER A 152 7.73 -15.21 18.51
N SER A 153 7.45 -14.74 19.73
CA SER A 153 6.46 -15.31 20.67
C SER A 153 5.01 -14.91 20.40
N ASP A 154 4.77 -13.92 19.51
CA ASP A 154 3.45 -13.30 19.34
C ASP A 154 2.68 -13.84 18.13
N MET A 155 3.18 -14.90 17.48
CA MET A 155 2.44 -15.56 16.41
C MET A 155 1.07 -16.03 16.96
N PRO A 156 -0.05 -15.61 16.37
CA PRO A 156 -1.38 -15.86 16.90
C PRO A 156 -1.85 -17.31 16.65
N VAL A 157 -1.09 -18.30 17.13
CA VAL A 157 -1.30 -19.73 16.87
C VAL A 157 -2.71 -20.17 17.28
N ARG A 158 -3.18 -19.73 18.45
CA ARG A 158 -4.55 -20.07 18.92
C ARG A 158 -5.61 -19.57 17.95
N LYS A 159 -5.46 -18.36 17.41
CA LYS A 159 -6.40 -17.79 16.44
C LYS A 159 -6.35 -18.52 15.12
N ILE A 160 -5.16 -18.94 14.67
CA ILE A 160 -4.97 -19.73 13.46
C ILE A 160 -5.70 -21.06 13.58
N VAL A 161 -5.50 -21.78 14.69
CA VAL A 161 -6.15 -23.07 14.94
C VAL A 161 -7.67 -22.90 15.02
N ASP A 162 -8.17 -21.92 15.77
CA ASP A 162 -9.60 -21.64 15.93
C ASP A 162 -10.25 -21.33 14.57
N LEU A 163 -9.66 -20.45 13.76
CA LEU A 163 -10.17 -20.14 12.42
C LEU A 163 -10.13 -21.36 11.50
N SER A 164 -9.05 -22.14 11.53
CA SER A 164 -8.92 -23.36 10.71
C SER A 164 -10.01 -24.38 11.04
N LEU A 165 -10.31 -24.58 12.30
CA LEU A 165 -11.38 -25.48 12.75
C LEU A 165 -12.77 -24.95 12.37
N ARG A 166 -13.05 -23.68 12.62
CA ARG A 166 -14.35 -23.05 12.28
C ARG A 166 -14.66 -23.12 10.77
N HIS A 167 -13.66 -22.95 9.93
CA HIS A 167 -13.81 -23.01 8.48
C HIS A 167 -13.65 -24.42 7.90
N ASN A 168 -13.42 -25.44 8.75
CA ASN A 168 -13.14 -26.81 8.31
C ASN A 168 -12.01 -26.87 7.27
N ALA A 169 -10.96 -26.07 7.45
CA ALA A 169 -9.86 -25.93 6.52
C ALA A 169 -9.01 -27.20 6.46
N LYS A 170 -8.46 -27.49 5.28
CA LYS A 170 -7.50 -28.57 5.05
C LYS A 170 -6.08 -28.05 4.86
N THR A 171 -5.94 -26.81 4.42
CA THR A 171 -4.65 -26.15 4.26
C THR A 171 -4.68 -24.76 4.89
N ALA A 172 -3.55 -24.34 5.48
CA ALA A 172 -3.36 -23.02 6.02
C ALA A 172 -2.02 -22.44 5.54
N PHE A 173 -2.06 -21.24 5.01
CA PHE A 173 -0.89 -20.46 4.60
C PHE A 173 -0.82 -19.21 5.44
N ILE A 174 0.36 -18.92 5.95
CA ILE A 174 0.62 -17.80 6.84
C ILE A 174 1.74 -16.98 6.25
N ALA A 175 1.55 -15.67 6.22
CA ALA A 175 2.61 -14.73 5.87
C ALA A 175 2.56 -13.51 6.79
N HIS A 176 3.69 -12.82 6.91
CA HIS A 176 3.78 -11.53 7.59
C HIS A 176 4.62 -10.57 6.74
N ASN A 177 4.38 -9.27 6.93
CA ASN A 177 5.16 -8.22 6.28
C ASN A 177 6.23 -7.67 7.25
N HIS A 178 7.31 -7.18 6.66
CA HIS A 178 8.32 -6.37 7.34
C HIS A 178 8.32 -4.97 6.73
N PRO A 179 7.58 -4.00 7.29
CA PRO A 179 7.50 -2.64 6.72
C PRO A 179 8.85 -1.93 6.60
N SER A 180 9.81 -2.28 7.47
CA SER A 180 11.19 -1.78 7.41
C SER A 180 12.00 -2.30 6.21
N GLY A 181 11.45 -3.25 5.43
CA GLY A 181 12.14 -3.89 4.31
C GLY A 181 13.26 -4.86 4.70
N THR A 182 13.58 -4.99 5.98
CA THR A 182 14.67 -5.87 6.48
C THR A 182 14.08 -7.18 6.97
N ALA A 183 14.14 -8.21 6.14
CA ALA A 183 13.84 -9.58 6.57
C ALA A 183 15.04 -10.12 7.37
N LEU A 184 15.01 -10.01 8.67
CA LEU A 184 15.97 -10.71 9.53
C LEU A 184 15.58 -12.19 9.57
N LEU A 185 16.37 -13.05 8.95
CA LEU A 185 16.31 -14.50 9.17
C LEU A 185 16.64 -14.78 10.64
N ARG A 186 15.63 -15.07 11.45
CA ARG A 186 15.84 -15.62 12.79
C ARG A 186 15.88 -17.13 12.66
N GLU A 187 17.02 -17.72 13.00
CA GLU A 187 17.11 -19.17 13.20
C GLU A 187 16.15 -19.59 14.31
N ALA A 188 15.12 -20.33 13.94
CA ALA A 188 14.28 -21.02 14.90
C ALA A 188 15.01 -22.31 15.30
N THR A 189 15.72 -22.31 16.42
CA THR A 189 16.28 -23.53 17.00
C THR A 189 15.10 -24.35 17.53
N LEU A 190 14.70 -25.38 16.78
CA LEU A 190 13.81 -26.43 17.28
C LEU A 190 14.59 -27.27 18.29
N THR A 191 14.48 -26.98 19.56
CA THR A 191 14.91 -27.88 20.62
C THR A 191 13.84 -28.97 20.74
N GLN A 192 14.11 -30.16 20.22
CA GLN A 192 13.33 -31.36 20.54
C GLN A 192 13.57 -31.70 22.02
N GLN A 193 12.53 -31.68 22.80
CA GLN A 193 12.43 -32.39 24.08
C GLN A 193 11.48 -33.55 23.91
#